data_88e4c8461b7a23a5a5d6d4caca8e893c
#
_entry.id   88e4c8461b7a23a5a5d6d4caca8e893c
#
_cell.length_a   1.000
_cell.length_b   1.000
_cell.length_c   1.000
_cell.angle_alpha   90.00
_cell.angle_beta   90.00
_cell.angle_gamma   90.00
#
_symmetry.space_group_name_H-M   'P 1'
#
loop_
_entity.id
_entity.type
_entity.pdbx_description
1 polymer ?
#
loop_
_entity_poly.entity_id
_entity_poly.type
_entity_poly.pdbx_seq_one_letter_code
_entity_poly.pdbx_strand_id
1 'polypeptide(L)'
;MRRHAQLENPDIAAWQSAISRHQERGALLASVADISDSVLACAAEVALSLIKRPRIRSLGRVISKTIIQERLMSQLRRASAELLGTFWLVFGGCGSAVFAAAFPEVGIGLLGVSFAFGLTVLTMAYSIGHISGCHLNPAVTIGLWAGGRFPTKDILPYLIAQIVGAIIAAGALYLIASGKADYDLGVKGLAANGFGAASPGGYSLASGIAIEIILTFGFLMIILGSTDTRAPAGFAPIAIGLGLTLIHLISIPITNTSVNPARSTGPALIQGGVALQQLWMFWMAPLIGGVLGGFAYRWLAAEETVVKPAITGEPTGRVSRKAH
;
A
#
# COMPACT_ATOMS: atom_id res chain seq x y z
N MET A 1 19.74 52.44 -79.95
CA MET A 1 18.89 51.28 -79.54
C MET A 1 19.55 50.53 -78.45
N ARG A 2 19.14 50.75 -77.18
CA ARG A 2 19.65 50.01 -76.04
C ARG A 2 18.58 49.01 -75.61
N ARG A 3 18.93 47.67 -75.61
CA ARG A 3 18.06 46.62 -75.14
C ARG A 3 18.25 46.57 -73.64
N HIS A 4 17.20 46.77 -72.83
CA HIS A 4 17.14 46.46 -71.41
C HIS A 4 16.96 44.94 -71.29
N ALA A 5 17.96 44.25 -70.83
CA ALA A 5 17.81 42.88 -70.35
C ALA A 5 17.25 42.97 -68.92
N GLN A 6 16.02 42.46 -68.73
CA GLN A 6 15.54 42.21 -67.33
C GLN A 6 16.29 41.02 -66.69
N LEU A 7 17.05 41.30 -65.72
CA LEU A 7 17.63 40.27 -64.84
C LEU A 7 16.53 39.81 -63.91
N GLU A 8 15.91 38.67 -64.22
CA GLU A 8 15.07 37.96 -63.22
C GLU A 8 15.97 37.46 -62.12
N ASN A 9 15.70 37.89 -60.89
CA ASN A 9 16.45 37.47 -59.69
C ASN A 9 16.10 36.03 -59.36
N PRO A 10 17.01 35.06 -59.45
CA PRO A 10 16.77 33.64 -59.21
C PRO A 10 16.25 33.35 -57.79
N ASP A 11 16.50 34.21 -56.82
CA ASP A 11 16.04 34.06 -55.43
C ASP A 11 14.50 34.28 -55.30
N ILE A 12 13.90 35.14 -56.13
CA ILE A 12 12.46 35.39 -56.10
C ILE A 12 11.68 34.20 -56.64
N ALA A 13 12.17 33.52 -57.67
CA ALA A 13 11.54 32.29 -58.21
C ALA A 13 11.61 31.13 -57.22
N ALA A 14 12.73 30.98 -56.51
CA ALA A 14 12.91 29.98 -55.44
C ALA A 14 11.96 30.23 -54.27
N TRP A 15 11.78 31.49 -53.86
CA TRP A 15 10.85 31.90 -52.80
C TRP A 15 9.38 31.63 -53.16
N GLN A 16 8.97 31.98 -54.37
CA GLN A 16 7.61 31.71 -54.85
C GLN A 16 7.29 30.20 -54.92
N SER A 17 8.27 29.38 -55.33
CA SER A 17 8.13 27.93 -55.33
C SER A 17 8.04 27.34 -53.92
N ALA A 18 8.76 27.92 -52.93
CA ALA A 18 8.67 27.50 -51.56
C ALA A 18 7.31 27.82 -50.91
N ILE A 19 6.76 29.00 -51.19
CA ILE A 19 5.41 29.42 -50.72
C ILE A 19 4.32 28.52 -51.29
N SER A 20 4.37 28.21 -52.61
CA SER A 20 3.39 27.31 -53.26
C SER A 20 3.40 25.92 -52.61
N ARG A 21 4.60 25.32 -52.36
CA ARG A 21 4.72 24.02 -51.68
C ARG A 21 4.18 24.06 -50.25
N HIS A 22 4.32 25.18 -49.56
CA HIS A 22 3.77 25.32 -48.18
C HIS A 22 2.25 25.42 -48.18
N GLN A 23 1.64 26.07 -49.18
CA GLN A 23 0.19 26.14 -49.36
C GLN A 23 -0.40 24.78 -49.75
N GLU A 24 0.24 24.04 -50.67
CA GLU A 24 -0.18 22.67 -51.02
C GLU A 24 -0.10 21.70 -49.85
N ARG A 25 0.94 21.78 -48.99
CA ARG A 25 1.03 21.01 -47.77
C ARG A 25 -0.06 21.35 -46.74
N GLY A 26 -0.40 22.63 -46.62
CA GLY A 26 -1.49 23.09 -45.74
C GLY A 26 -2.85 22.55 -46.19
N ALA A 27 -3.13 22.59 -47.51
CA ALA A 27 -4.35 22.05 -48.10
C ALA A 27 -4.45 20.52 -47.96
N LEU A 28 -3.32 19.81 -48.10
CA LEU A 28 -3.28 18.35 -47.92
C LEU A 28 -3.51 17.95 -46.45
N LEU A 29 -2.93 18.67 -45.49
CA LEU A 29 -3.14 18.43 -44.06
C LEU A 29 -4.58 18.72 -43.64
N ALA A 30 -5.20 19.77 -44.17
CA ALA A 30 -6.62 20.08 -43.94
C ALA A 30 -7.53 18.97 -44.49
N SER A 31 -7.24 18.46 -45.70
CA SER A 31 -7.98 17.35 -46.30
C SER A 31 -7.86 16.05 -45.53
N VAL A 32 -6.66 15.74 -44.98
CA VAL A 32 -6.45 14.56 -44.13
C VAL A 32 -7.18 14.69 -42.81
N ALA A 33 -7.22 15.87 -42.19
CA ALA A 33 -7.97 16.14 -40.98
C ALA A 33 -9.49 15.94 -41.18
N ASP A 34 -10.03 16.46 -42.26
CA ASP A 34 -11.46 16.30 -42.63
C ASP A 34 -11.85 14.84 -42.87
N ILE A 35 -10.97 14.06 -43.51
CA ILE A 35 -11.18 12.61 -43.70
C ILE A 35 -11.13 11.88 -42.36
N SER A 36 -10.20 12.27 -41.44
CA SER A 36 -10.09 11.69 -40.11
C SER A 36 -11.36 11.92 -39.28
N ASP A 37 -11.88 13.15 -39.30
CA ASP A 37 -13.09 13.50 -38.54
C ASP A 37 -14.34 12.82 -39.11
N SER A 38 -14.47 12.69 -40.43
CA SER A 38 -15.58 11.98 -41.05
C SER A 38 -15.53 10.47 -40.78
N VAL A 39 -14.35 9.85 -40.76
CA VAL A 39 -14.16 8.44 -40.41
C VAL A 39 -14.47 8.20 -38.94
N LEU A 40 -14.04 9.09 -38.06
CA LEU A 40 -14.35 9.03 -36.62
C LEU A 40 -15.84 9.21 -36.34
N ALA A 41 -16.50 10.15 -37.01
CA ALA A 41 -17.93 10.36 -36.89
C ALA A 41 -18.73 9.14 -37.39
N CYS A 42 -18.36 8.58 -38.54
CA CYS A 42 -18.99 7.37 -39.08
C CYS A 42 -18.76 6.15 -38.15
N ALA A 43 -17.55 5.98 -37.61
CA ALA A 43 -17.24 4.93 -36.63
C ALA A 43 -18.06 5.11 -35.36
N ALA A 44 -18.23 6.33 -34.86
CA ALA A 44 -19.06 6.64 -33.70
C ALA A 44 -20.54 6.35 -33.92
N GLU A 45 -21.09 6.69 -35.11
CA GLU A 45 -22.48 6.37 -35.46
C GLU A 45 -22.72 4.86 -35.59
N VAL A 46 -21.80 4.14 -36.23
CA VAL A 46 -21.85 2.68 -36.30
C VAL A 46 -21.77 2.05 -34.91
N ALA A 47 -20.87 2.51 -34.05
CA ALA A 47 -20.77 2.06 -32.70
C ALA A 47 -22.05 2.33 -31.88
N LEU A 48 -22.62 3.53 -31.99
CA LEU A 48 -23.90 3.91 -31.38
C LEU A 48 -25.07 3.07 -31.90
N SER A 49 -25.11 2.75 -33.18
CA SER A 49 -26.16 1.90 -33.80
C SER A 49 -26.03 0.44 -33.28
N LEU A 50 -24.79 -0.06 -33.17
CA LEU A 50 -24.53 -1.40 -32.62
C LEU A 50 -24.91 -1.49 -31.13
N ILE A 51 -24.62 -0.47 -30.33
CA ILE A 51 -24.97 -0.39 -28.92
C ILE A 51 -26.51 -0.36 -28.71
N LYS A 52 -27.25 0.20 -29.66
CA LYS A 52 -28.72 0.25 -29.63
C LYS A 52 -29.39 -1.12 -29.89
N ARG A 53 -28.68 -2.09 -30.46
CA ARG A 53 -29.25 -3.43 -30.73
C ARG A 53 -29.58 -4.19 -29.45
N PRO A 54 -30.78 -4.76 -29.25
CA PRO A 54 -31.21 -5.43 -28.03
C PRO A 54 -30.26 -6.56 -27.59
N ARG A 55 -29.75 -7.34 -28.55
CA ARG A 55 -28.77 -8.41 -28.29
C ARG A 55 -27.43 -7.91 -27.74
N ILE A 56 -26.93 -6.78 -28.23
CA ILE A 56 -25.67 -6.21 -27.76
C ILE A 56 -25.87 -5.60 -26.36
N ARG A 57 -27.01 -4.98 -26.08
CA ARG A 57 -27.35 -4.48 -24.75
C ARG A 57 -27.51 -5.62 -23.73
N SER A 58 -28.07 -6.77 -24.11
CA SER A 58 -28.17 -7.93 -23.24
C SER A 58 -26.80 -8.55 -22.95
N LEU A 59 -25.96 -8.70 -23.99
CA LEU A 59 -24.60 -9.17 -23.86
C LEU A 59 -23.74 -8.24 -22.97
N GLY A 60 -23.82 -6.93 -23.19
CA GLY A 60 -23.14 -5.94 -22.37
C GLY A 60 -23.56 -5.99 -20.90
N ARG A 61 -24.86 -6.23 -20.60
CA ARG A 61 -25.36 -6.44 -19.23
C ARG A 61 -24.84 -7.72 -18.60
N VAL A 62 -24.77 -8.81 -19.35
CA VAL A 62 -24.22 -10.09 -18.89
C VAL A 62 -22.73 -9.94 -18.58
N ILE A 63 -21.95 -9.39 -19.50
CA ILE A 63 -20.51 -9.15 -19.30
C ILE A 63 -20.28 -8.24 -18.09
N SER A 64 -21.03 -7.15 -17.95
CA SER A 64 -20.93 -6.24 -16.81
C SER A 64 -21.22 -6.94 -15.48
N LYS A 65 -22.28 -7.77 -15.43
CA LYS A 65 -22.61 -8.55 -14.22
C LYS A 65 -21.49 -9.55 -13.88
N THR A 66 -20.97 -10.26 -14.88
CA THR A 66 -19.87 -11.23 -14.69
C THR A 66 -18.61 -10.54 -14.16
N ILE A 67 -18.20 -9.40 -14.76
CA ILE A 67 -17.06 -8.63 -14.30
C ILE A 67 -17.24 -8.11 -12.87
N ILE A 68 -18.45 -7.62 -12.54
CA ILE A 68 -18.79 -7.16 -11.18
C ILE A 68 -18.69 -8.31 -10.19
N GLN A 69 -19.21 -9.48 -10.54
CA GLN A 69 -19.20 -10.65 -9.68
C GLN A 69 -17.77 -11.19 -9.45
N GLU A 70 -16.95 -11.27 -10.49
CA GLU A 70 -15.55 -11.64 -10.38
C GLU A 70 -14.76 -10.66 -9.50
N ARG A 71 -14.99 -9.37 -9.66
CA ARG A 71 -14.39 -8.32 -8.83
C ARG A 71 -14.80 -8.45 -7.36
N LEU A 72 -16.07 -8.67 -7.09
CA LEU A 72 -16.59 -8.86 -5.75
C LEU A 72 -15.99 -10.12 -5.10
N MET A 73 -15.96 -11.24 -5.82
CA MET A 73 -15.34 -12.48 -5.34
C MET A 73 -13.84 -12.32 -5.07
N SER A 74 -13.13 -11.57 -5.90
CA SER A 74 -11.72 -11.25 -5.67
C SER A 74 -11.53 -10.40 -4.41
N GLN A 75 -12.37 -9.38 -4.18
CA GLN A 75 -12.33 -8.57 -2.97
C GLN A 75 -12.64 -9.37 -1.71
N LEU A 76 -13.67 -10.26 -1.75
CA LEU A 76 -14.01 -11.12 -0.63
C LEU A 76 -12.86 -12.08 -0.28
N ARG A 77 -12.22 -12.70 -1.26
CA ARG A 77 -11.07 -13.58 -1.03
C ARG A 77 -9.91 -12.82 -0.36
N ARG A 78 -9.60 -11.62 -0.83
CA ARG A 78 -8.55 -10.77 -0.27
C ARG A 78 -8.90 -10.34 1.16
N ALA A 79 -10.13 -9.88 1.40
CA ALA A 79 -10.60 -9.50 2.72
C ALA A 79 -10.61 -10.69 3.70
N SER A 80 -11.02 -11.89 3.25
CA SER A 80 -10.96 -13.10 4.07
C SER A 80 -9.52 -13.48 4.43
N ALA A 81 -8.57 -13.33 3.51
CA ALA A 81 -7.15 -13.54 3.79
C ALA A 81 -6.62 -12.54 4.83
N GLU A 82 -6.99 -11.26 4.75
CA GLU A 82 -6.64 -10.25 5.75
C GLU A 82 -7.24 -10.56 7.12
N LEU A 83 -8.51 -11.00 7.17
CA LEU A 83 -9.18 -11.41 8.41
C LEU A 83 -8.44 -12.58 9.06
N LEU A 84 -8.18 -13.64 8.30
CA LEU A 84 -7.50 -14.85 8.80
C LEU A 84 -6.06 -14.54 9.23
N GLY A 85 -5.33 -13.76 8.45
CA GLY A 85 -3.96 -13.37 8.77
C GLY A 85 -3.90 -12.46 10.00
N THR A 86 -4.80 -11.50 10.15
CA THR A 86 -4.85 -10.64 11.34
C THR A 86 -5.31 -11.41 12.58
N PHE A 87 -6.27 -12.33 12.42
CA PHE A 87 -6.59 -13.28 13.48
C PHE A 87 -5.34 -14.03 13.95
N TRP A 88 -4.57 -14.62 13.03
CA TRP A 88 -3.36 -15.36 13.36
C TRP A 88 -2.29 -14.50 14.04
N LEU A 89 -2.12 -13.25 13.55
CA LEU A 89 -1.18 -12.31 14.13
C LEU A 89 -1.52 -12.01 15.61
N VAL A 90 -2.78 -11.67 15.88
CA VAL A 90 -3.22 -11.32 17.24
C VAL A 90 -3.27 -12.58 18.13
N PHE A 91 -3.79 -13.68 17.62
CA PHE A 91 -3.87 -14.93 18.38
C PHE A 91 -2.48 -15.47 18.73
N GLY A 92 -1.55 -15.53 17.79
CA GLY A 92 -0.20 -16.04 18.03
C GLY A 92 0.66 -15.07 18.85
N GLY A 93 0.64 -13.78 18.49
CA GLY A 93 1.43 -12.75 19.17
C GLY A 93 0.94 -12.47 20.60
N CYS A 94 -0.31 -12.06 20.77
CA CYS A 94 -0.88 -11.81 22.09
C CYS A 94 -1.02 -13.11 22.90
N GLY A 95 -1.36 -14.21 22.26
CA GLY A 95 -1.47 -15.52 22.92
C GLY A 95 -0.14 -15.99 23.49
N SER A 96 0.97 -15.79 22.79
CA SER A 96 2.31 -16.10 23.32
C SER A 96 2.63 -15.30 24.59
N ALA A 97 2.19 -14.04 24.65
CA ALA A 97 2.33 -13.21 25.84
C ALA A 97 1.44 -13.68 26.99
N VAL A 98 0.17 -14.03 26.69
CA VAL A 98 -0.81 -14.44 27.71
C VAL A 98 -0.50 -15.82 28.29
N PHE A 99 -0.12 -16.79 27.46
CA PHE A 99 0.00 -18.18 27.89
C PHE A 99 1.42 -18.62 28.22
N ALA A 100 2.42 -18.09 27.51
CA ALA A 100 3.77 -18.65 27.56
C ALA A 100 4.84 -17.69 28.08
N ALA A 101 4.63 -16.37 28.09
CA ALA A 101 5.68 -15.43 28.49
C ALA A 101 6.20 -15.65 29.90
N ALA A 102 5.31 -15.87 30.87
CA ALA A 102 5.63 -16.08 32.30
C ALA A 102 5.29 -17.50 32.76
N PHE A 103 5.38 -18.50 31.88
CA PHE A 103 5.16 -19.87 32.28
C PHE A 103 6.25 -20.30 33.25
N PRO A 104 5.90 -20.96 34.37
CA PRO A 104 6.88 -21.29 35.40
C PRO A 104 8.09 -22.07 34.87
N GLU A 105 9.28 -21.65 35.25
CA GLU A 105 10.59 -22.25 34.94
C GLU A 105 11.04 -22.21 33.47
N VAL A 106 10.11 -22.25 32.52
CA VAL A 106 10.43 -22.36 31.08
C VAL A 106 9.73 -21.28 30.23
N GLY A 107 9.29 -20.18 30.85
CA GLY A 107 8.63 -19.07 30.15
C GLY A 107 9.49 -18.44 29.05
N ILE A 108 8.87 -18.10 27.93
CA ILE A 108 9.57 -17.56 26.75
C ILE A 108 9.98 -16.09 26.90
N GLY A 109 9.44 -15.41 27.90
CA GLY A 109 9.75 -14.01 28.20
C GLY A 109 9.53 -13.06 26.99
N LEU A 110 10.10 -11.86 27.11
CA LEU A 110 10.03 -10.83 26.08
C LEU A 110 10.63 -11.30 24.74
N LEU A 111 11.73 -12.04 24.78
CA LEU A 111 12.41 -12.54 23.58
C LEU A 111 11.49 -13.45 22.77
N GLY A 112 10.87 -14.45 23.43
CA GLY A 112 10.00 -15.39 22.75
C GLY A 112 8.72 -14.73 22.21
N VAL A 113 8.12 -13.79 22.96
CA VAL A 113 6.97 -13.01 22.48
C VAL A 113 7.32 -12.19 21.25
N SER A 114 8.50 -11.55 21.24
CA SER A 114 8.96 -10.79 20.07
C SER A 114 9.10 -11.67 18.84
N PHE A 115 9.69 -12.86 18.99
CA PHE A 115 9.75 -13.84 17.90
C PHE A 115 8.36 -14.33 17.47
N ALA A 116 7.44 -14.58 18.41
CA ALA A 116 6.09 -15.02 18.08
C ALA A 116 5.36 -14.02 17.18
N PHE A 117 5.41 -12.73 17.49
CA PHE A 117 4.84 -11.70 16.60
C PHE A 117 5.49 -11.70 15.22
N GLY A 118 6.79 -11.76 15.12
CA GLY A 118 7.50 -11.83 13.84
C GLY A 118 7.15 -13.06 13.02
N LEU A 119 7.08 -14.23 13.69
CA LEU A 119 6.73 -15.51 13.06
C LEU A 119 5.29 -15.53 12.53
N THR A 120 4.34 -14.88 13.23
CA THR A 120 2.96 -14.81 12.71
C THR A 120 2.90 -14.09 11.37
N VAL A 121 3.59 -12.96 11.22
CA VAL A 121 3.64 -12.23 9.94
C VAL A 121 4.45 -13.00 8.91
N LEU A 122 5.61 -13.56 9.28
CA LEU A 122 6.44 -14.33 8.36
C LEU A 122 5.66 -15.48 7.74
N THR A 123 4.99 -16.29 8.57
CA THR A 123 4.24 -17.47 8.12
C THR A 123 3.02 -17.07 7.28
N MET A 124 2.28 -16.02 7.68
CA MET A 124 1.14 -15.54 6.90
C MET A 124 1.57 -14.88 5.60
N ALA A 125 2.67 -14.14 5.56
CA ALA A 125 3.16 -13.54 4.33
C ALA A 125 3.50 -14.59 3.26
N TYR A 126 4.06 -15.74 3.65
CA TYR A 126 4.23 -16.87 2.73
C TYR A 126 2.91 -17.56 2.38
N SER A 127 1.98 -17.69 3.33
CA SER A 127 0.74 -18.44 3.14
C SER A 127 -0.31 -17.71 2.33
N ILE A 128 -0.48 -16.40 2.54
CA ILE A 128 -1.56 -15.58 1.96
C ILE A 128 -1.08 -14.30 1.25
N GLY A 129 0.21 -14.01 1.25
CA GLY A 129 0.75 -12.81 0.62
C GLY A 129 0.40 -12.69 -0.86
N HIS A 130 0.38 -13.79 -1.58
CA HIS A 130 -0.02 -13.88 -2.99
C HIS A 130 -1.54 -13.66 -3.21
N ILE A 131 -2.36 -13.68 -2.16
CA ILE A 131 -3.81 -13.47 -2.23
C ILE A 131 -4.15 -12.01 -1.93
N SER A 132 -3.71 -11.47 -0.77
CA SER A 132 -4.09 -10.13 -0.28
C SER A 132 -2.95 -9.12 -0.24
N GLY A 133 -1.72 -9.56 -0.31
CA GLY A 133 -0.54 -8.77 0.04
C GLY A 133 -0.14 -8.90 1.50
N CYS A 134 -0.96 -9.57 2.32
CA CYS A 134 -0.70 -9.85 3.74
C CYS A 134 -0.37 -8.58 4.55
N HIS A 135 -1.26 -7.58 4.52
CA HIS A 135 -1.07 -6.34 5.27
C HIS A 135 -1.28 -6.53 6.76
N LEU A 136 -2.37 -7.20 7.16
CA LEU A 136 -2.74 -7.57 8.55
C LEU A 136 -2.75 -6.40 9.53
N ASN A 137 -2.76 -5.17 9.01
CA ASN A 137 -2.47 -3.97 9.78
C ASN A 137 -3.03 -2.73 9.06
N PRO A 138 -3.93 -1.95 9.68
CA PRO A 138 -4.41 -0.70 9.12
C PRO A 138 -3.31 0.31 8.79
N ALA A 139 -2.28 0.44 9.63
CA ALA A 139 -1.18 1.38 9.39
C ALA A 139 -0.33 0.94 8.18
N VAL A 140 -0.12 -0.36 7.97
CA VAL A 140 0.53 -0.90 6.78
C VAL A 140 -0.33 -0.63 5.54
N THR A 141 -1.64 -0.88 5.61
CA THR A 141 -2.56 -0.65 4.49
C THR A 141 -2.54 0.83 4.05
N ILE A 142 -2.63 1.76 5.00
CA ILE A 142 -2.58 3.21 4.73
C ILE A 142 -1.18 3.64 4.27
N GLY A 143 -0.11 3.08 4.86
CA GLY A 143 1.26 3.36 4.44
C GLY A 143 1.57 2.89 3.00
N LEU A 144 1.09 1.72 2.60
CA LEU A 144 1.19 1.23 1.23
C LEU A 144 0.38 2.09 0.25
N TRP A 145 -0.79 2.58 0.67
CA TRP A 145 -1.55 3.56 -0.10
C TRP A 145 -0.78 4.88 -0.26
N ALA A 146 -0.23 5.43 0.80
CA ALA A 146 0.61 6.64 0.76
C ALA A 146 1.86 6.46 -0.12
N GLY A 147 2.44 5.26 -0.12
CA GLY A 147 3.52 4.86 -1.01
C GLY A 147 3.11 4.63 -2.47
N GLY A 148 1.81 4.77 -2.80
CA GLY A 148 1.29 4.57 -4.16
C GLY A 148 1.18 3.09 -4.57
N ARG A 149 1.23 2.15 -3.63
CA ARG A 149 1.26 0.71 -3.89
C ARG A 149 -0.04 -0.03 -3.52
N PHE A 150 -1.07 0.71 -3.09
CA PHE A 150 -2.37 0.14 -2.76
C PHE A 150 -3.52 1.05 -3.23
N PRO A 151 -4.59 0.52 -3.84
CA PRO A 151 -5.69 1.33 -4.37
C PRO A 151 -6.64 1.79 -3.26
N THR A 152 -7.07 3.06 -3.31
CA THR A 152 -7.95 3.70 -2.31
C THR A 152 -9.25 2.92 -2.06
N LYS A 153 -9.86 2.36 -3.10
CA LYS A 153 -11.14 1.62 -3.03
C LYS A 153 -11.07 0.35 -2.17
N ASP A 154 -9.88 -0.21 -1.99
CA ASP A 154 -9.66 -1.46 -1.25
C ASP A 154 -9.28 -1.22 0.23
N ILE A 155 -9.06 0.04 0.63
CA ILE A 155 -8.67 0.40 2.01
C ILE A 155 -9.74 -0.06 3.00
N LEU A 156 -10.98 0.41 2.84
CA LEU A 156 -12.05 0.15 3.81
C LEU A 156 -12.35 -1.34 4.01
N PRO A 157 -12.48 -2.17 2.95
CA PRO A 157 -12.61 -3.63 3.09
C PRO A 157 -11.49 -4.29 3.89
N TYR A 158 -10.23 -3.82 3.69
CA TYR A 158 -9.08 -4.35 4.43
C TYR A 158 -9.13 -3.98 5.91
N LEU A 159 -9.38 -2.70 6.22
CA LEU A 159 -9.46 -2.24 7.61
C LEU A 159 -10.54 -3.01 8.38
N ILE A 160 -11.74 -3.17 7.80
CA ILE A 160 -12.84 -3.92 8.42
C ILE A 160 -12.40 -5.37 8.67
N ALA A 161 -11.85 -6.05 7.68
CA ALA A 161 -11.41 -7.44 7.80
C ALA A 161 -10.35 -7.63 8.89
N GLN A 162 -9.37 -6.72 8.93
CA GLN A 162 -8.29 -6.71 9.92
C GLN A 162 -8.83 -6.50 11.35
N ILE A 163 -9.73 -5.53 11.54
CA ILE A 163 -10.34 -5.26 12.85
C ILE A 163 -11.16 -6.45 13.32
N VAL A 164 -12.01 -7.01 12.45
CA VAL A 164 -12.84 -8.18 12.78
C VAL A 164 -11.96 -9.38 13.13
N GLY A 165 -10.91 -9.65 12.35
CA GLY A 165 -9.94 -10.71 12.63
C GLY A 165 -9.28 -10.56 14.01
N ALA A 166 -8.87 -9.33 14.35
CA ALA A 166 -8.27 -9.02 15.66
C ALA A 166 -9.25 -9.22 16.81
N ILE A 167 -10.52 -8.81 16.67
CA ILE A 167 -11.56 -8.97 17.70
C ILE A 167 -11.87 -10.46 17.91
N ILE A 168 -12.02 -11.23 16.84
CA ILE A 168 -12.26 -12.68 16.94
C ILE A 168 -11.06 -13.37 17.65
N ALA A 169 -9.83 -12.98 17.32
CA ALA A 169 -8.63 -13.52 17.96
C ALA A 169 -8.59 -13.20 19.47
N ALA A 170 -8.85 -11.95 19.85
CA ALA A 170 -8.89 -11.54 21.26
C ALA A 170 -10.01 -12.26 22.03
N GLY A 171 -11.19 -12.44 21.42
CA GLY A 171 -12.27 -13.23 21.97
C GLY A 171 -11.90 -14.70 22.18
N ALA A 172 -11.22 -15.32 21.22
CA ALA A 172 -10.72 -16.69 21.32
C ALA A 172 -9.64 -16.81 22.44
N LEU A 173 -8.74 -15.85 22.55
CA LEU A 173 -7.74 -15.81 23.64
C LEU A 173 -8.44 -15.71 25.00
N TYR A 174 -9.41 -14.83 25.14
CA TYR A 174 -10.19 -14.69 26.38
C TYR A 174 -10.91 -15.98 26.75
N LEU A 175 -11.60 -16.62 25.78
CA LEU A 175 -12.28 -17.89 25.99
C LEU A 175 -11.33 -18.98 26.50
N ILE A 176 -10.13 -19.10 25.89
CA ILE A 176 -9.14 -20.10 26.29
C ILE A 176 -8.55 -19.76 27.67
N ALA A 177 -8.20 -18.49 27.89
CA ALA A 177 -7.62 -18.06 29.16
C ALA A 177 -8.59 -18.25 30.35
N SER A 178 -9.88 -18.00 30.13
CA SER A 178 -10.95 -18.17 31.11
C SER A 178 -11.16 -19.65 31.54
N GLY A 179 -10.59 -20.60 30.80
CA GLY A 179 -10.57 -22.01 31.19
C GLY A 179 -9.68 -22.27 32.42
N LYS A 180 -8.84 -21.31 32.83
CA LYS A 180 -8.05 -21.39 34.05
C LYS A 180 -8.78 -20.73 35.21
N ALA A 181 -8.97 -21.46 36.31
CA ALA A 181 -9.82 -21.02 37.42
C ALA A 181 -9.36 -19.71 38.10
N ASP A 182 -8.04 -19.40 38.08
CA ASP A 182 -7.48 -18.18 38.63
C ASP A 182 -7.22 -17.07 37.60
N TYR A 183 -7.79 -17.18 36.40
CA TYR A 183 -7.65 -16.15 35.37
C TYR A 183 -8.59 -14.98 35.65
N ASP A 184 -7.99 -13.83 35.91
CA ASP A 184 -8.68 -12.55 36.02
C ASP A 184 -8.25 -11.63 34.87
N LEU A 185 -9.22 -11.28 34.03
CA LEU A 185 -8.97 -10.41 32.87
C LEU A 185 -8.45 -9.03 33.26
N GLY A 186 -8.91 -8.47 34.39
CA GLY A 186 -8.48 -7.17 34.91
C GLY A 186 -7.03 -7.15 35.37
N VAL A 187 -6.53 -8.29 35.85
CA VAL A 187 -5.17 -8.45 36.40
C VAL A 187 -4.18 -8.95 35.35
N LYS A 188 -4.55 -9.99 34.60
CA LYS A 188 -3.64 -10.66 33.65
C LYS A 188 -3.73 -10.09 32.24
N GLY A 189 -4.87 -9.49 31.88
CA GLY A 189 -5.11 -8.86 30.60
C GLY A 189 -5.02 -9.79 29.40
N LEU A 190 -5.06 -9.21 28.20
CA LEU A 190 -4.91 -9.89 26.90
C LEU A 190 -3.76 -9.29 26.08
N ALA A 191 -2.70 -8.90 26.71
CA ALA A 191 -1.56 -8.22 26.09
C ALA A 191 -1.97 -6.92 25.36
N ALA A 192 -2.91 -6.14 25.95
CA ALA A 192 -3.32 -4.83 25.44
C ALA A 192 -2.14 -3.84 25.50
N ASN A 193 -2.19 -2.84 24.63
CA ASN A 193 -1.23 -1.76 24.61
C ASN A 193 -1.58 -0.67 25.62
N GLY A 194 -0.55 0.04 26.13
CA GLY A 194 -0.75 1.11 27.09
C GLY A 194 0.44 2.08 27.20
N PHE A 195 0.17 3.23 27.82
CA PHE A 195 1.16 4.24 28.19
C PHE A 195 0.92 4.72 29.63
N GLY A 196 1.86 5.47 30.19
CA GLY A 196 1.77 5.92 31.59
C GLY A 196 1.72 4.73 32.54
N ALA A 197 0.74 4.69 33.43
CA ALA A 197 0.55 3.59 34.39
C ALA A 197 0.22 2.24 33.72
N ALA A 198 -0.29 2.24 32.48
CA ALA A 198 -0.56 1.04 31.68
C ALA A 198 0.62 0.62 30.79
N SER A 199 1.71 1.38 30.76
CA SER A 199 2.96 0.98 30.11
C SER A 199 3.64 -0.12 30.91
N PRO A 200 4.17 -1.19 30.28
CA PRO A 200 4.93 -2.20 31.00
C PRO A 200 6.12 -1.63 31.77
N GLY A 201 6.83 -0.65 31.24
CA GLY A 201 7.97 0.02 31.87
C GLY A 201 7.67 1.41 32.44
N GLY A 202 6.38 1.83 32.51
CA GLY A 202 5.99 3.13 33.07
C GLY A 202 6.28 4.34 32.16
N TYR A 203 6.43 4.15 30.87
CA TYR A 203 6.76 5.23 29.92
C TYR A 203 5.59 6.16 29.66
N SER A 204 5.90 7.45 29.49
CA SER A 204 4.93 8.51 29.28
C SER A 204 4.19 8.38 27.94
N LEU A 205 3.08 9.11 27.79
CA LEU A 205 2.36 9.28 26.52
C LEU A 205 3.29 9.78 25.40
N ALA A 206 4.15 10.76 25.68
CA ALA A 206 5.08 11.31 24.69
C ALA A 206 6.06 10.25 24.16
N SER A 207 6.60 9.44 25.08
CA SER A 207 7.46 8.30 24.71
C SER A 207 6.71 7.26 23.88
N GLY A 208 5.45 6.97 24.26
CA GLY A 208 4.57 6.06 23.52
C GLY A 208 4.29 6.57 22.09
N ILE A 209 3.94 7.83 21.93
CA ILE A 209 3.72 8.44 20.59
C ILE A 209 4.98 8.36 19.74
N ALA A 210 6.12 8.76 20.29
CA ALA A 210 7.39 8.80 19.57
C ALA A 210 7.79 7.41 19.07
N ILE A 211 7.76 6.39 19.95
CA ILE A 211 8.20 5.05 19.60
C ILE A 211 7.28 4.40 18.56
N GLU A 212 5.95 4.56 18.69
CA GLU A 212 4.98 4.02 17.75
C GLU A 212 5.10 4.64 16.37
N ILE A 213 5.34 5.97 16.27
CA ILE A 213 5.59 6.64 14.98
C ILE A 213 6.88 6.13 14.35
N ILE A 214 8.00 6.15 15.10
CA ILE A 214 9.33 5.77 14.58
C ILE A 214 9.34 4.33 14.11
N LEU A 215 8.79 3.40 14.91
CA LEU A 215 8.83 1.98 14.57
C LEU A 215 7.85 1.62 13.45
N THR A 216 6.69 2.27 13.36
CA THR A 216 5.79 2.04 12.23
C THR A 216 6.37 2.63 10.94
N PHE A 217 7.02 3.81 11.01
CA PHE A 217 7.78 4.36 9.88
C PHE A 217 8.84 3.35 9.39
N GLY A 218 9.69 2.85 10.31
CA GLY A 218 10.71 1.85 9.98
C GLY A 218 10.12 0.57 9.41
N PHE A 219 8.97 0.13 9.93
CA PHE A 219 8.29 -1.06 9.44
C PHE A 219 7.80 -0.90 7.99
N LEU A 220 7.23 0.26 7.65
CA LEU A 220 6.85 0.56 6.27
C LEU A 220 8.06 0.64 5.33
N MET A 221 9.19 1.19 5.79
CA MET A 221 10.43 1.19 5.02
C MET A 221 10.90 -0.24 4.71
N ILE A 222 10.85 -1.15 5.70
CA ILE A 222 11.19 -2.57 5.50
C ILE A 222 10.22 -3.24 4.53
N ILE A 223 8.90 -3.04 4.70
CA ILE A 223 7.88 -3.65 3.86
C ILE A 223 8.03 -3.19 2.41
N LEU A 224 8.06 -1.87 2.18
CA LEU A 224 8.14 -1.30 0.84
C LEU A 224 9.47 -1.66 0.16
N GLY A 225 10.57 -1.64 0.91
CA GLY A 225 11.90 -1.98 0.39
C GLY A 225 12.03 -3.45 0.04
N SER A 226 11.63 -4.36 0.92
CA SER A 226 11.74 -5.80 0.67
C SER A 226 10.78 -6.32 -0.40
N THR A 227 9.68 -5.60 -0.65
CA THR A 227 8.71 -5.92 -1.71
C THR A 227 8.88 -5.10 -2.98
N ASP A 228 9.93 -4.29 -3.10
CA ASP A 228 10.28 -3.59 -4.32
C ASP A 228 10.68 -4.59 -5.42
N THR A 229 10.34 -4.28 -6.68
CA THR A 229 10.68 -5.15 -7.82
C THR A 229 12.18 -5.33 -8.02
N ARG A 230 12.99 -4.41 -7.48
CA ARG A 230 14.47 -4.44 -7.49
C ARG A 230 15.05 -5.30 -6.37
N ALA A 231 14.25 -5.63 -5.34
CA ALA A 231 14.68 -6.48 -4.25
C ALA A 231 14.70 -7.97 -4.64
N PRO A 232 15.52 -8.79 -3.98
CA PRO A 232 15.54 -10.23 -4.24
C PRO A 232 14.17 -10.87 -4.03
N ALA A 233 13.65 -11.54 -5.07
CA ALA A 233 12.34 -12.17 -5.02
C ALA A 233 12.28 -13.30 -3.97
N GLY A 234 11.16 -13.44 -3.28
CA GLY A 234 10.88 -14.52 -2.33
C GLY A 234 11.37 -14.28 -0.90
N PHE A 235 12.20 -13.27 -0.64
CA PHE A 235 12.76 -13.01 0.70
C PHE A 235 11.99 -11.97 1.52
N ALA A 236 11.07 -11.24 0.93
CA ALA A 236 10.29 -10.20 1.62
C ALA A 236 9.63 -10.69 2.91
N PRO A 237 8.96 -11.87 2.97
CA PRO A 237 8.35 -12.37 4.21
C PRO A 237 9.34 -12.53 5.37
N ILE A 238 10.57 -12.95 5.07
CA ILE A 238 11.63 -13.09 6.08
C ILE A 238 12.03 -11.72 6.63
N ALA A 239 12.31 -10.76 5.75
CA ALA A 239 12.69 -9.40 6.15
C ALA A 239 11.59 -8.73 6.99
N ILE A 240 10.33 -8.86 6.57
CA ILE A 240 9.17 -8.27 7.25
C ILE A 240 8.95 -8.91 8.62
N GLY A 241 8.99 -10.25 8.70
CA GLY A 241 8.81 -10.96 9.96
C GLY A 241 9.92 -10.67 10.97
N LEU A 242 11.19 -10.70 10.55
CA LEU A 242 12.32 -10.33 11.40
C LEU A 242 12.31 -8.86 11.78
N GLY A 243 11.87 -7.98 10.87
CA GLY A 243 11.65 -6.55 11.16
C GLY A 243 10.63 -6.36 12.28
N LEU A 244 9.51 -7.08 12.24
CA LEU A 244 8.51 -7.04 13.32
C LEU A 244 9.05 -7.63 14.63
N THR A 245 9.87 -8.69 14.58
CA THR A 245 10.57 -9.21 15.75
C THR A 245 11.45 -8.13 16.39
N LEU A 246 12.28 -7.45 15.60
CA LEU A 246 13.14 -6.36 16.08
C LEU A 246 12.34 -5.24 16.73
N ILE A 247 11.24 -4.83 16.11
CA ILE A 247 10.32 -3.81 16.62
C ILE A 247 9.80 -4.22 18.02
N HIS A 248 9.38 -5.46 18.20
CA HIS A 248 8.89 -5.97 19.48
C HIS A 248 10.00 -6.04 20.56
N LEU A 249 11.22 -6.44 20.18
CA LEU A 249 12.38 -6.42 21.06
C LEU A 249 12.66 -5.01 21.62
N ILE A 250 12.40 -3.97 20.83
CA ILE A 250 12.63 -2.57 21.23
C ILE A 250 11.49 -2.05 22.12
N SER A 251 10.23 -2.33 21.77
CA SER A 251 9.10 -1.51 22.26
C SER A 251 8.09 -2.23 23.16
N ILE A 252 8.23 -3.55 23.39
CA ILE A 252 7.39 -4.22 24.40
C ILE A 252 7.48 -3.52 25.75
N PRO A 253 8.66 -3.15 26.30
CA PRO A 253 8.74 -2.43 27.56
C PRO A 253 8.05 -1.06 27.56
N ILE A 254 7.89 -0.42 26.39
CA ILE A 254 7.42 0.96 26.30
C ILE A 254 5.88 1.02 26.18
N THR A 255 5.31 0.28 25.24
CA THR A 255 3.87 0.34 24.94
C THR A 255 3.21 -1.03 24.86
N ASN A 256 3.93 -2.10 25.13
CA ASN A 256 3.60 -3.45 24.72
C ASN A 256 3.46 -3.61 23.21
N THR A 257 4.14 -2.80 22.45
CA THR A 257 4.26 -2.73 20.98
C THR A 257 2.92 -2.81 20.24
N SER A 258 2.50 -1.71 19.66
CA SER A 258 1.37 -1.73 18.73
C SER A 258 1.85 -1.85 17.28
N VAL A 259 2.34 -0.77 16.71
CA VAL A 259 2.61 -0.53 15.30
C VAL A 259 1.48 -0.99 14.37
N ASN A 260 0.31 -1.32 14.96
CA ASN A 260 -0.83 -1.95 14.30
C ASN A 260 -2.14 -1.62 15.01
N PRO A 261 -2.97 -0.71 14.48
CA PRO A 261 -4.26 -0.36 15.07
C PRO A 261 -5.21 -1.55 15.29
N ALA A 262 -5.25 -2.52 14.38
CA ALA A 262 -6.11 -3.70 14.53
C ALA A 262 -5.64 -4.60 15.67
N ARG A 263 -4.32 -4.84 15.78
CA ARG A 263 -3.71 -5.58 16.90
C ARG A 263 -4.03 -4.94 18.25
N SER A 264 -4.10 -3.62 18.30
CA SER A 264 -4.45 -2.92 19.55
C SER A 264 -5.94 -2.96 19.84
N THR A 265 -6.78 -2.88 18.79
CA THR A 265 -8.25 -2.84 18.92
C THR A 265 -8.81 -4.14 19.51
N GLY A 266 -8.37 -5.30 19.03
CA GLY A 266 -8.89 -6.59 19.51
C GLY A 266 -8.80 -6.74 21.03
N PRO A 267 -7.60 -6.78 21.61
CA PRO A 267 -7.43 -6.87 23.06
C PRO A 267 -8.09 -5.74 23.85
N ALA A 268 -8.02 -4.49 23.37
CA ALA A 268 -8.61 -3.33 24.05
C ALA A 268 -10.14 -3.41 24.18
N LEU A 269 -10.82 -3.89 23.15
CA LEU A 269 -12.28 -4.05 23.17
C LEU A 269 -12.74 -5.15 24.14
N ILE A 270 -12.01 -6.25 24.23
CA ILE A 270 -12.37 -7.35 25.15
C ILE A 270 -11.99 -7.00 26.58
N GLN A 271 -10.81 -6.39 26.79
CA GLN A 271 -10.32 -6.05 28.13
C GLN A 271 -11.04 -4.83 28.71
N GLY A 272 -11.42 -3.85 27.89
CA GLY A 272 -12.09 -2.64 28.33
C GLY A 272 -11.18 -1.69 29.10
N GLY A 273 -11.77 -0.88 30.01
CA GLY A 273 -11.05 -0.02 30.94
C GLY A 273 -10.03 0.90 30.31
N VAL A 274 -8.85 1.00 30.91
CA VAL A 274 -7.75 1.87 30.47
C VAL A 274 -7.26 1.51 29.06
N ALA A 275 -7.25 0.24 28.68
CA ALA A 275 -6.82 -0.19 27.35
C ALA A 275 -7.71 0.40 26.25
N LEU A 276 -9.04 0.42 26.48
CA LEU A 276 -9.99 1.03 25.55
C LEU A 276 -9.87 2.58 25.53
N GLN A 277 -9.67 3.19 26.71
CA GLN A 277 -9.49 4.64 26.82
C GLN A 277 -8.23 5.14 26.11
N GLN A 278 -7.17 4.32 26.07
CA GLN A 278 -5.89 4.66 25.45
C GLN A 278 -5.78 4.23 23.99
N LEU A 279 -6.76 3.52 23.45
CA LEU A 279 -6.75 2.95 22.10
C LEU A 279 -6.52 4.00 21.00
N TRP A 280 -7.01 5.24 21.20
CA TRP A 280 -6.87 6.34 20.24
C TRP A 280 -5.39 6.58 19.84
N MET A 281 -4.47 6.52 20.80
CA MET A 281 -3.04 6.73 20.53
C MET A 281 -2.47 5.64 19.62
N PHE A 282 -2.89 4.39 19.81
CA PHE A 282 -2.47 3.24 19.03
C PHE A 282 -3.14 3.15 17.64
N TRP A 283 -4.06 4.08 17.35
CA TRP A 283 -4.52 4.39 16.00
C TRP A 283 -3.70 5.53 15.40
N MET A 284 -3.63 6.66 16.09
CA MET A 284 -3.03 7.88 15.56
C MET A 284 -1.54 7.73 15.27
N ALA A 285 -0.76 7.29 16.25
CA ALA A 285 0.69 7.22 16.11
C ALA A 285 1.16 6.22 15.02
N PRO A 286 0.65 4.96 14.97
CA PRO A 286 1.00 4.05 13.89
C PRO A 286 0.55 4.55 12.50
N LEU A 287 -0.63 5.18 12.38
CA LEU A 287 -1.07 5.73 11.09
C LEU A 287 -0.16 6.86 10.61
N ILE A 288 0.27 7.76 11.50
CA ILE A 288 1.24 8.82 11.16
C ILE A 288 2.56 8.20 10.70
N GLY A 289 3.11 7.25 11.47
CA GLY A 289 4.34 6.56 11.10
C GLY A 289 4.23 5.84 9.76
N GLY A 290 3.11 5.16 9.52
CA GLY A 290 2.81 4.47 8.27
C GLY A 290 2.78 5.40 7.06
N VAL A 291 2.07 6.52 7.16
CA VAL A 291 1.98 7.54 6.11
C VAL A 291 3.36 8.14 5.80
N LEU A 292 4.10 8.53 6.85
CA LEU A 292 5.45 9.08 6.70
C LEU A 292 6.39 8.06 6.04
N GLY A 293 6.35 6.78 6.44
CA GLY A 293 7.15 5.72 5.83
C GLY A 293 6.79 5.49 4.37
N GLY A 294 5.50 5.51 4.04
CA GLY A 294 5.01 5.40 2.66
C GLY A 294 5.53 6.52 1.76
N PHE A 295 5.41 7.77 2.18
CA PHE A 295 5.92 8.92 1.42
C PHE A 295 7.45 8.93 1.32
N ALA A 296 8.14 8.64 2.42
CA ALA A 296 9.60 8.59 2.44
C ALA A 296 10.13 7.52 1.48
N TYR A 297 9.57 6.32 1.49
CA TYR A 297 9.98 5.28 0.55
C TYR A 297 9.68 5.65 -0.89
N ARG A 298 8.49 6.20 -1.17
CA ARG A 298 8.13 6.67 -2.51
C ARG A 298 9.12 7.70 -3.05
N TRP A 299 9.60 8.60 -2.21
CA TRP A 299 10.62 9.58 -2.56
C TRP A 299 11.98 8.93 -2.80
N LEU A 300 12.44 8.06 -1.89
CA LEU A 300 13.73 7.36 -2.02
C LEU A 300 13.80 6.41 -3.21
N ALA A 301 12.68 5.77 -3.56
CA ALA A 301 12.60 4.79 -4.63
C ALA A 301 12.27 5.40 -6.00
N ALA A 302 12.03 6.72 -6.07
CA ALA A 302 11.76 7.40 -7.32
C ALA A 302 12.94 7.23 -8.28
N GLU A 303 12.68 6.68 -9.47
CA GLU A 303 13.67 6.62 -10.54
C GLU A 303 13.90 8.03 -11.09
N GLU A 304 15.15 8.42 -11.28
CA GLU A 304 15.46 9.61 -12.05
C GLU A 304 14.94 9.39 -13.47
N THR A 305 13.99 10.20 -13.89
CA THR A 305 13.55 10.25 -15.29
C THR A 305 14.72 10.75 -16.11
N VAL A 306 15.48 9.83 -16.69
CA VAL A 306 16.44 10.18 -17.76
C VAL A 306 15.60 10.69 -18.93
N VAL A 307 15.45 12.00 -19.03
CA VAL A 307 14.92 12.64 -20.22
C VAL A 307 15.90 12.30 -21.34
N LYS A 308 15.59 11.27 -22.15
CA LYS A 308 16.29 11.06 -23.41
C LYS A 308 16.10 12.33 -24.21
N PRO A 309 17.20 13.05 -24.60
CA PRO A 309 17.06 14.20 -25.46
C PRO A 309 16.36 13.73 -26.74
N ALA A 310 15.34 14.47 -27.15
CA ALA A 310 14.72 14.26 -28.47
C ALA A 310 15.84 14.18 -29.48
N ILE A 311 15.80 13.17 -30.36
CA ILE A 311 16.80 12.93 -31.41
C ILE A 311 16.73 14.11 -32.39
N THR A 312 17.40 15.20 -32.04
CA THR A 312 17.86 16.21 -32.99
C THR A 312 19.28 15.79 -33.32
N GLY A 313 19.51 15.44 -34.60
CA GLY A 313 20.77 14.83 -35.07
C GLY A 313 22.01 15.73 -34.93
N GLU A 314 22.47 15.99 -33.71
CA GLU A 314 23.74 16.56 -33.41
C GLU A 314 24.54 15.64 -32.46
N PRO A 315 25.87 15.48 -32.67
CA PRO A 315 26.69 14.58 -31.87
C PRO A 315 26.83 15.10 -30.44
N THR A 316 26.41 14.30 -29.46
CA THR A 316 26.45 14.63 -28.04
C THR A 316 27.84 14.73 -27.50
N GLY A 317 28.25 15.96 -27.18
CA GLY A 317 29.38 16.23 -26.30
C GLY A 317 28.87 16.60 -24.89
N ARG A 318 29.45 15.94 -23.87
CA ARG A 318 29.48 16.27 -22.43
C ARG A 318 28.31 15.85 -21.53
N VAL A 319 28.57 14.76 -20.83
CA VAL A 319 27.94 14.41 -19.56
C VAL A 319 28.39 15.41 -18.48
N SER A 320 27.49 16.23 -17.94
CA SER A 320 27.72 17.02 -16.74
C SER A 320 27.29 16.22 -15.52
N ARG A 321 28.24 15.71 -14.74
CA ARG A 321 28.00 15.23 -13.37
C ARG A 321 27.74 16.46 -12.49
N LYS A 322 26.51 16.60 -11.95
CA LYS A 322 26.29 17.40 -10.74
C LYS A 322 26.27 16.46 -9.55
N ALA A 323 27.28 16.61 -8.70
CA ALA A 323 27.33 16.08 -7.36
C ALA A 323 26.37 16.88 -6.45
N HIS A 324 25.62 16.18 -5.64
CA HIS A 324 25.16 16.62 -4.33
C HIS A 324 25.08 15.40 -3.40
#